data_149bf1cd5ce7782714a81a7596a4d262
#
_entry.id   149bf1cd5ce7782714a81a7596a4d262
#
_cell.length_a   1.000
_cell.length_b   1.000
_cell.length_c   1.000
_cell.angle_alpha   90.00
_cell.angle_beta   90.00
_cell.angle_gamma   90.00
#
_symmetry.space_group_name_H-M   'P 1'
#
loop_
_entity.id
_entity.type
_entity.pdbx_description
1 polymer ?
#
loop_
_entity_poly.entity_id
_entity_poly.type
_entity_poly.pdbx_seq_one_letter_code
_entity_poly.pdbx_strand_id
1 'polypeptide(L)' 'MRSDAEWAAEAKRILRAEMVRRGITYDELAKKLAEIGVEQSPPSLRMTINRGRFGAMLLIQCLTAMGCRPLRLVDPEEDR' A
#
# COMPACT_ATOMS: atom_id res chain seq x y z
N MET A 1 10.05 -18.63 12.57
CA MET A 1 10.17 -17.19 12.36
C MET A 1 10.34 -16.91 10.88
N ARG A 2 9.67 -15.90 10.39
CA ARG A 2 9.75 -15.56 8.97
C ARG A 2 11.04 -14.83 8.63
N SER A 3 11.57 -15.11 7.46
CA SER A 3 12.73 -14.39 6.94
C SER A 3 12.27 -13.02 6.41
N ASP A 4 13.24 -12.16 6.13
CA ASP A 4 12.95 -10.87 5.52
C ASP A 4 12.22 -11.05 4.19
N ALA A 5 12.61 -12.05 3.41
CA ALA A 5 11.97 -12.31 2.12
C ALA A 5 10.51 -12.72 2.32
N GLU A 6 10.22 -13.47 3.36
CA GLU A 6 8.85 -13.87 3.65
C GLU A 6 8.01 -12.70 4.11
N TRP A 7 8.58 -11.81 4.91
CA TRP A 7 7.87 -10.61 5.32
C TRP A 7 7.60 -9.68 4.12
N ALA A 8 8.58 -9.57 3.23
CA ALA A 8 8.39 -8.75 2.03
C ALA A 8 7.29 -9.32 1.14
N ALA A 9 7.25 -10.64 1.00
CA ALA A 9 6.21 -11.29 0.22
C ALA A 9 4.83 -11.06 0.84
N GLU A 10 4.76 -11.06 2.17
CA GLU A 10 3.49 -10.81 2.85
C GLU A 10 3.03 -9.37 2.64
N ALA A 11 3.94 -8.41 2.72
CA ALA A 11 3.60 -7.01 2.48
C ALA A 11 3.06 -6.81 1.08
N LYS A 12 3.74 -7.42 0.09
CA LYS A 12 3.28 -7.37 -1.30
C LYS A 12 1.89 -7.99 -1.42
N ARG A 13 1.69 -9.15 -0.79
CA ARG A 13 0.42 -9.85 -0.88
C ARG A 13 -0.73 -8.99 -0.34
N ILE A 14 -0.52 -8.34 0.78
CA ILE A 14 -1.55 -7.52 1.39
C ILE A 14 -1.95 -6.38 0.47
N LEU A 15 -0.97 -5.67 -0.07
CA LEU A 15 -1.28 -4.52 -0.92
C LEU A 15 -1.88 -4.95 -2.25
N ARG A 16 -1.35 -6.02 -2.84
CA ARG A 16 -1.90 -6.53 -4.09
C ARG A 16 -3.33 -7.04 -3.93
N ALA A 17 -3.61 -7.66 -2.78
CA ALA A 17 -4.96 -8.16 -2.51
C ALA A 17 -5.96 -7.01 -2.49
N GLU A 18 -5.59 -5.88 -1.90
CA GLU A 18 -6.49 -4.72 -1.89
C GLU A 18 -6.69 -4.18 -3.30
N MET A 19 -5.63 -4.14 -4.10
CA MET A 19 -5.77 -3.68 -5.49
C MET A 19 -6.70 -4.58 -6.27
N VAL A 20 -6.52 -5.89 -6.14
CA VAL A 20 -7.36 -6.86 -6.87
C VAL A 20 -8.81 -6.76 -6.41
N ARG A 21 -9.03 -6.70 -5.11
CA ARG A 21 -10.38 -6.64 -4.60
C ARG A 21 -11.12 -5.40 -5.08
N ARG A 22 -10.42 -4.31 -5.29
CA ARG A 22 -11.02 -3.06 -5.72
C ARG A 22 -10.92 -2.84 -7.23
N GLY A 23 -10.31 -3.79 -7.94
CA GLY A 23 -10.17 -3.70 -9.39
C GLY A 23 -9.27 -2.56 -9.82
N ILE A 24 -8.22 -2.27 -9.06
CA ILE A 24 -7.35 -1.13 -9.32
C ILE A 24 -6.05 -1.62 -9.93
N THR A 25 -5.69 -1.06 -11.09
CA THR A 25 -4.41 -1.33 -11.74
C THR A 25 -3.34 -0.39 -11.21
N TYR A 26 -2.08 -0.66 -11.58
CA TYR A 26 -1.00 0.26 -11.20
C TYR A 26 -1.20 1.63 -11.82
N ASP A 27 -1.71 1.69 -13.04
CA ASP A 27 -1.99 2.99 -13.67
C ASP A 27 -3.03 3.76 -12.88
N GLU A 28 -4.08 3.07 -12.45
CA GLU A 28 -5.12 3.72 -11.66
C GLU A 28 -4.63 4.11 -10.28
N LEU A 29 -3.79 3.28 -9.68
CA LEU A 29 -3.23 3.61 -8.38
C LEU A 29 -2.37 4.88 -8.47
N ALA A 30 -1.56 4.99 -9.54
CA ALA A 30 -0.75 6.19 -9.72
C ALA A 30 -1.63 7.43 -9.83
N LYS A 31 -2.74 7.34 -10.55
CA LYS A 31 -3.66 8.47 -10.67
C LYS A 31 -4.27 8.84 -9.31
N LYS A 32 -4.69 7.83 -8.56
CA LYS A 32 -5.28 8.07 -7.25
C LYS A 32 -4.28 8.67 -6.28
N LEU A 33 -3.04 8.23 -6.35
CA LEU A 33 -1.98 8.81 -5.52
C LEU A 33 -1.75 10.27 -5.89
N ALA A 34 -1.76 10.59 -7.18
CA ALA A 34 -1.58 11.97 -7.61
C ALA A 34 -2.68 12.87 -7.05
N GLU A 35 -3.90 12.34 -6.91
CA GLU A 35 -5.01 13.12 -6.36
C GLU A 35 -4.76 13.53 -4.91
N ILE A 36 -3.96 12.77 -4.19
CA ILE A 36 -3.64 13.14 -2.81
C ILE A 36 -2.22 13.71 -2.71
N GLY A 37 -1.66 14.14 -3.84
CA GLY A 37 -0.39 14.84 -3.85
C GLY A 37 0.84 13.96 -3.83
N VAL A 38 0.70 12.68 -4.16
CA VAL A 38 1.82 11.74 -4.15
C VAL A 38 2.18 11.39 -5.58
N GLU A 39 3.40 11.72 -5.99
CA GLU A 39 3.87 11.51 -7.35
C GLU A 39 4.56 10.16 -7.45
N GLN A 40 3.96 9.23 -8.18
CA GLN A 40 4.52 7.90 -8.42
C GLN A 40 4.14 7.49 -9.83
N SER A 41 5.10 7.01 -10.60
CA SER A 41 4.80 6.48 -11.93
C SER A 41 4.33 5.02 -11.81
N PRO A 42 3.49 4.55 -12.75
CA PRO A 42 3.07 3.16 -12.71
C PRO A 42 4.22 2.14 -12.71
N PRO A 43 5.27 2.31 -13.54
CA PRO A 43 6.38 1.37 -13.48
C PRO A 43 7.11 1.38 -12.13
N SER A 44 7.25 2.55 -11.53
CA SER A 44 7.89 2.67 -10.23
C SER A 44 7.07 1.97 -9.16
N LEU A 45 5.76 2.18 -9.18
CA LEU A 45 4.86 1.50 -8.24
C LEU A 45 4.94 -0.01 -8.39
N ARG A 46 4.89 -0.48 -9.64
CA ARG A 46 4.95 -1.91 -9.90
C ARG A 46 6.21 -2.52 -9.31
N MET A 47 7.35 -1.87 -9.56
CA MET A 47 8.61 -2.38 -9.07
C MET A 47 8.67 -2.35 -7.54
N THR A 48 8.27 -1.23 -6.96
CA THR A 48 8.34 -1.08 -5.51
C THR A 48 7.42 -2.06 -4.78
N ILE A 49 6.20 -2.20 -5.26
CA ILE A 49 5.23 -3.10 -4.62
C ILE A 49 5.64 -4.55 -4.81
N ASN A 50 6.14 -4.90 -6.00
CA ASN A 50 6.55 -6.28 -6.25
C ASN A 50 7.73 -6.70 -5.39
N ARG A 51 8.59 -5.77 -5.01
CA ARG A 51 9.68 -6.09 -4.09
C ARG A 51 9.19 -6.33 -2.68
N GLY A 52 8.05 -5.74 -2.33
CA GLY A 52 7.50 -5.87 -0.99
C GLY A 52 8.30 -5.15 0.08
N ARG A 53 9.29 -4.37 -0.30
CA ARG A 53 10.17 -3.68 0.65
C ARG A 53 9.91 -2.18 0.61
N PHE A 54 8.66 -1.81 0.81
CA PHE A 54 8.28 -0.41 0.85
C PHE A 54 8.02 -0.02 2.30
N GLY A 55 8.17 1.27 2.58
CA GLY A 55 7.99 1.76 3.93
C GLY A 55 6.52 1.95 4.28
N ALA A 56 6.29 2.19 5.56
CA ALA A 56 4.94 2.40 6.05
C ALA A 56 4.27 3.60 5.40
N MET A 57 5.05 4.63 5.07
CA MET A 57 4.49 5.82 4.46
C MET A 57 3.82 5.49 3.12
N LEU A 58 4.51 4.74 2.26
CA LEU A 58 3.92 4.39 0.97
C LEU A 58 2.72 3.48 1.15
N LEU A 59 2.79 2.55 2.09
CA LEU A 59 1.67 1.66 2.36
C LEU A 59 0.43 2.46 2.73
N ILE A 60 0.58 3.40 3.65
CA ILE A 60 -0.55 4.21 4.10
C ILE A 60 -1.06 5.10 2.97
N GLN A 61 -0.15 5.66 2.17
CA GLN A 61 -0.55 6.48 1.03
C GLN A 61 -1.38 5.68 0.03
N CYS A 62 -0.94 4.47 -0.28
CA CYS A 62 -1.67 3.62 -1.22
C CYS A 62 -3.04 3.24 -0.68
N LEU A 63 -3.10 2.83 0.58
CA LEU A 63 -4.38 2.46 1.18
C LEU A 63 -5.34 3.65 1.21
N THR A 64 -4.82 4.81 1.57
CA THR A 64 -5.63 6.03 1.58
C THR A 64 -6.13 6.37 0.19
N ALA A 65 -5.25 6.30 -0.81
CA ALA A 65 -5.62 6.62 -2.19
C ALA A 65 -6.68 5.68 -2.71
N MET A 66 -6.65 4.42 -2.30
CA MET A 66 -7.65 3.43 -2.72
C MET A 66 -8.95 3.52 -1.93
N GLY A 67 -9.01 4.41 -0.94
CA GLY A 67 -10.21 4.54 -0.13
C GLY A 67 -10.29 3.54 1.01
N CYS A 68 -9.20 2.85 1.29
CA CYS A 68 -9.16 1.94 2.43
C CYS A 68 -8.99 2.73 3.70
N ARG A 69 -9.56 2.23 4.77
CA ARG A 69 -9.27 2.83 6.05
C ARG A 69 -7.84 2.53 6.45
N PRO A 70 -7.14 3.49 7.04
CA PRO A 70 -5.80 3.21 7.54
C PRO A 70 -5.85 2.09 8.57
N LEU A 71 -4.72 1.42 8.73
CA LEU A 71 -4.63 0.37 9.73
C LEU A 71 -4.98 0.92 11.10
N ARG A 72 -5.80 0.17 11.79
CA ARG A 72 -6.19 0.57 13.13
C ARG A 72 -5.59 -0.42 14.10
N LEU A 73 -4.38 -0.11 14.53
CA LEU A 73 -3.65 -0.99 15.42
C LEU A 73 -3.98 -0.72 16.89
N VAL A 74 -4.46 0.47 17.17
CA VAL A 74 -4.77 0.89 18.53
C VAL A 74 -6.15 1.51 18.50
N ASP A 75 -6.93 1.20 19.53
CA ASP A 75 -8.23 1.84 19.69
C ASP A 75 -8.01 3.35 19.86
N PRO A 76 -8.70 4.19 19.08
CA PRO A 76 -8.51 5.63 19.20
C PRO A 76 -8.70 6.17 20.61
N GLU A 77 -9.56 5.54 21.38
CA GLU A 77 -9.80 6.00 22.74
C GLU A 77 -8.62 5.75 23.65
N GLU A 78 -7.81 4.78 23.29
CA GLU A 78 -6.62 4.47 24.10
C GLU A 78 -5.46 5.38 23.75
N ASP A 79 -5.59 6.16 22.71
CA ASP A 79 -4.54 7.07 22.27
C ASP A 79 -4.52 8.36 23.04
N ARG A 80 -5.42 8.54 23.96
CA ARG A 80 -5.49 9.79 24.73
C ARG A 80 -4.29 10.00 25.60
#